data_b7144251aed41ef7b4ebb63131cb74c4
#
_entry.id   b7144251aed41ef7b4ebb63131cb74c4
#
_cell.length_a   1.000
_cell.length_b   1.000
_cell.length_c   1.000
_cell.angle_alpha   90.00
_cell.angle_beta   90.00
_cell.angle_gamma   90.00
#
_symmetry.space_group_name_H-M   'P 1'
#
loop_
_entity.id
_entity.type
_entity.pdbx_description
1 polymer ?
#
loop_
_entity_poly.entity_id
_entity_poly.type
_entity_poly.pdbx_seq_one_letter_code
_entity_poly.pdbx_strand_id
1 'polypeptide(L)'
;MTIADMTNDDNVFSSGLPLESEQVLSACPDIANWTENLLFSPYDPQANLGLWLHLGTMPWDWSFWEDRALVALPGDEGALTMWAYHRTDPARRPHGAGNLSR
;
A
#
# COMPACT_ATOMS: atom_id res chain seq x y z
N MET A 1 -11.03 13.90 -18.67
CA MET A 1 -9.59 13.60 -18.49
C MET A 1 -9.42 12.14 -18.12
N THR A 2 -8.63 11.43 -18.85
CA THR A 2 -8.25 10.04 -18.52
C THR A 2 -6.93 10.04 -17.74
N ILE A 3 -6.59 8.91 -17.13
CA ILE A 3 -5.30 8.77 -16.43
C ILE A 3 -4.12 9.02 -17.40
N ALA A 4 -4.27 8.64 -18.67
CA ALA A 4 -3.24 8.86 -19.69
C ALA A 4 -2.97 10.33 -19.99
N ASP A 5 -3.94 11.21 -19.72
CA ASP A 5 -3.81 12.64 -19.90
C ASP A 5 -3.15 13.36 -18.72
N MET A 6 -2.94 12.64 -17.61
CA MET A 6 -2.36 13.19 -16.40
C MET A 6 -0.85 13.00 -16.43
N THR A 7 -0.11 14.03 -16.84
CA THR A 7 1.34 14.02 -16.73
C THR A 7 1.75 14.44 -15.32
N ASN A 8 2.98 14.08 -14.90
CA ASN A 8 3.49 14.48 -13.59
C ASN A 8 3.55 16.01 -13.43
N ASP A 9 3.81 16.73 -14.51
CA ASP A 9 3.92 18.18 -14.47
C ASP A 9 2.59 18.89 -14.29
N ASP A 10 1.50 18.29 -14.81
CA ASP A 10 0.16 18.87 -14.78
C ASP A 10 -0.68 18.39 -13.59
N ASN A 11 -0.24 17.33 -12.90
CA ASN A 11 -0.98 16.72 -11.79
C ASN A 11 -0.43 17.23 -10.46
N VAL A 12 -1.21 18.07 -9.78
CA VAL A 12 -0.84 18.62 -8.47
C VAL A 12 -0.68 17.57 -7.38
N PHE A 13 -1.21 16.37 -7.59
CA PHE A 13 -1.10 15.26 -6.66
C PHE A 13 0.02 14.29 -7.03
N SER A 14 0.78 14.59 -8.07
CA SER A 14 1.89 13.74 -8.48
C SER A 14 3.03 13.80 -7.46
N SER A 15 3.65 12.64 -7.24
CA SER A 15 4.88 12.54 -6.45
C SER A 15 6.10 13.16 -7.15
N GLY A 16 6.00 13.46 -8.46
CA GLY A 16 7.12 13.89 -9.28
C GLY A 16 7.95 12.73 -9.83
N LEU A 17 7.55 11.50 -9.54
CA LEU A 17 8.21 10.28 -10.03
C LEU A 17 7.47 9.74 -11.27
N PRO A 18 8.16 8.97 -12.14
CA PRO A 18 7.48 8.22 -13.18
C PRO A 18 6.44 7.27 -12.56
N LEU A 19 5.32 7.07 -13.26
CA LEU A 19 4.21 6.26 -12.76
C LEU A 19 4.65 4.83 -12.42
N GLU A 20 5.52 4.24 -13.21
CA GLU A 20 6.04 2.90 -12.98
C GLU A 20 6.88 2.80 -11.70
N SER A 21 7.43 3.91 -11.21
CA SER A 21 8.17 3.94 -9.94
C SER A 21 7.25 3.88 -8.72
N GLU A 22 5.95 4.08 -8.90
CA GLU A 22 4.96 4.03 -7.84
C GLU A 22 4.30 2.66 -7.73
N GLN A 23 4.67 1.72 -8.60
CA GLN A 23 4.12 0.37 -8.60
C GLN A 23 4.95 -0.58 -7.75
N VAL A 24 4.29 -1.68 -7.34
CA VAL A 24 4.98 -2.78 -6.65
C VAL A 24 6.06 -3.35 -7.56
N LEU A 25 7.25 -3.50 -7.03
CA LEU A 25 8.36 -4.06 -7.78
C LEU A 25 8.09 -5.50 -8.20
N SER A 26 8.51 -5.86 -9.40
CA SER A 26 8.37 -7.22 -9.92
C SER A 26 9.50 -8.15 -9.46
N ALA A 27 10.62 -7.60 -9.00
CA ALA A 27 11.77 -8.37 -8.54
C ALA A 27 12.41 -7.68 -7.33
N CYS A 28 12.84 -8.48 -6.35
CA CYS A 28 13.51 -7.97 -5.17
C CYS A 28 14.88 -7.39 -5.53
N PRO A 29 15.19 -6.16 -5.16
CA PRO A 29 16.54 -5.62 -5.32
C PRO A 29 17.57 -6.41 -4.53
N ASP A 30 18.80 -6.43 -5.01
CA ASP A 30 19.94 -7.02 -4.29
C ASP A 30 20.44 -6.06 -3.20
N ILE A 31 19.57 -5.84 -2.22
CA ILE A 31 19.84 -4.97 -1.06
C ILE A 31 19.40 -5.74 0.18
N ALA A 32 20.31 -5.88 1.13
CA ALA A 32 20.03 -6.61 2.36
C ALA A 32 18.85 -5.98 3.11
N ASN A 33 17.95 -6.83 3.60
CA ASN A 33 16.78 -6.44 4.39
C ASN A 33 15.82 -5.50 3.65
N TRP A 34 15.80 -5.55 2.34
CA TRP A 34 14.85 -4.77 1.55
C TRP A 34 13.41 -5.16 1.88
N THR A 35 12.59 -4.16 2.13
CA THR A 35 11.14 -4.34 2.25
C THR A 35 10.43 -3.40 1.29
N GLU A 36 9.29 -3.82 0.82
CA GLU A 36 8.43 -2.99 0.00
C GLU A 36 7.13 -2.76 0.76
N ASN A 37 6.71 -1.50 0.82
CA ASN A 37 5.55 -1.12 1.60
C ASN A 37 4.63 -0.24 0.79
N LEU A 38 3.33 -0.51 0.90
CA LEU A 38 2.26 0.30 0.36
C LEU A 38 1.42 0.79 1.54
N LEU A 39 1.19 2.08 1.60
CA LEU A 39 0.43 2.71 2.68
C LEU A 39 -0.66 3.61 2.12
N PHE A 40 -1.87 3.43 2.65
CA PHE A 40 -3.01 4.27 2.34
C PHE A 40 -3.60 4.77 3.66
N SER A 41 -3.80 6.07 3.77
CA SER A 41 -4.26 6.68 5.04
C SER A 41 -5.33 7.75 4.80
N PRO A 42 -6.50 7.38 4.26
CA PRO A 42 -7.61 8.33 4.07
C PRO A 42 -8.27 8.71 5.39
N TYR A 43 -8.84 9.90 5.41
CA TYR A 43 -9.60 10.42 6.54
C TYR A 43 -10.87 11.10 6.06
N ASP A 44 -12.00 10.77 6.70
CA ASP A 44 -13.27 11.41 6.47
C ASP A 44 -13.56 12.41 7.59
N PRO A 45 -13.46 13.72 7.34
CA PRO A 45 -13.70 14.72 8.37
C PRO A 45 -15.16 14.83 8.82
N GLN A 46 -16.11 14.45 7.97
CA GLN A 46 -17.52 14.48 8.34
C GLN A 46 -17.86 13.39 9.35
N ALA A 47 -17.38 12.18 9.10
CA ALA A 47 -17.58 11.06 10.01
C ALA A 47 -16.55 11.03 11.14
N ASN A 48 -15.53 11.86 11.09
CA ASN A 48 -14.37 11.81 11.97
C ASN A 48 -13.80 10.38 12.05
N LEU A 49 -13.61 9.78 10.89
CA LEU A 49 -13.21 8.40 10.72
C LEU A 49 -11.90 8.35 9.94
N GLY A 50 -10.90 7.69 10.49
CA GLY A 50 -9.62 7.46 9.84
C GLY A 50 -9.47 6.01 9.41
N LEU A 51 -8.84 5.79 8.26
CA LEU A 51 -8.47 4.47 7.78
C LEU A 51 -6.96 4.44 7.54
N TRP A 52 -6.32 3.39 7.98
CA TRP A 52 -4.91 3.16 7.70
C TRP A 52 -4.76 1.73 7.20
N LEU A 53 -4.28 1.60 5.98
CA LEU A 53 -4.02 0.32 5.33
C LEU A 53 -2.54 0.23 5.01
N HIS A 54 -1.93 -0.87 5.41
CA HIS A 54 -0.51 -1.12 5.17
C HIS A 54 -0.32 -2.52 4.62
N LEU A 55 0.40 -2.62 3.53
CA LEU A 55 0.87 -3.87 2.94
C LEU A 55 2.39 -3.81 2.91
N GLY A 56 3.05 -4.82 3.47
CA GLY A 56 4.50 -4.83 3.50
C GLY A 56 5.09 -6.21 3.34
N THR A 57 6.19 -6.31 2.59
CA THR A 57 6.95 -7.57 2.50
C THR A 57 7.82 -7.77 3.72
N MET A 58 8.09 -9.02 4.06
CA MET A 58 9.07 -9.35 5.09
C MET A 58 10.49 -9.27 4.51
N PRO A 59 11.45 -8.76 5.29
CA PRO A 59 12.83 -8.61 4.78
C PRO A 59 13.55 -9.92 4.48
N TRP A 60 13.08 -11.03 5.09
CA TRP A 60 13.68 -12.35 4.90
C TRP A 60 12.97 -13.21 3.84
N ASP A 61 11.77 -12.81 3.44
CA ASP A 61 10.98 -13.54 2.45
C ASP A 61 10.06 -12.58 1.70
N TRP A 62 10.47 -12.19 0.52
CA TRP A 62 9.78 -11.18 -0.26
C TRP A 62 8.47 -11.67 -0.89
N SER A 63 8.16 -12.94 -0.81
CA SER A 63 6.86 -13.49 -1.17
C SER A 63 5.85 -13.42 -0.03
N PHE A 64 6.31 -13.09 1.19
CA PHE A 64 5.49 -13.10 2.40
C PHE A 64 5.12 -11.66 2.77
N TRP A 65 3.83 -11.40 2.80
CA TRP A 65 3.27 -10.08 3.05
C TRP A 65 2.60 -10.01 4.41
N GLU A 66 2.72 -8.87 5.03
CA GLU A 66 1.97 -8.47 6.20
C GLU A 66 0.93 -7.44 5.79
N ASP A 67 -0.34 -7.75 6.07
CA ASP A 67 -1.46 -6.87 5.83
C ASP A 67 -1.92 -6.30 7.16
N ARG A 68 -1.95 -4.99 7.28
CA ARG A 68 -2.50 -4.32 8.47
C ARG A 68 -3.59 -3.37 8.04
N ALA A 69 -4.68 -3.38 8.80
CA ALA A 69 -5.73 -2.39 8.65
C ALA A 69 -6.10 -1.82 10.03
N LEU A 70 -6.32 -0.53 10.08
CA LEU A 70 -6.77 0.14 11.26
C LEU A 70 -7.87 1.12 10.87
N VAL A 71 -8.99 1.07 11.58
CA VAL A 71 -10.05 2.06 11.48
C VAL A 71 -10.06 2.84 12.77
N ALA A 72 -9.66 4.10 12.72
CA ALA A 72 -9.72 5.00 13.85
C ALA A 72 -11.14 5.54 13.99
N LEU A 73 -11.80 5.17 15.09
CA LEU A 73 -13.18 5.53 15.37
C LEU A 73 -13.25 6.94 15.96
N PRO A 74 -14.40 7.61 15.81
CA PRO A 74 -14.56 8.99 16.33
C PRO A 74 -14.47 9.05 17.84
N GLY A 75 -13.98 10.17 18.36
CA GLY A 75 -13.92 10.45 19.79
C GLY A 75 -13.08 9.45 20.55
N ASP A 76 -13.63 8.92 21.65
CA ASP A 76 -12.96 7.98 22.54
C ASP A 76 -13.30 6.51 22.25
N GLU A 77 -13.91 6.22 21.11
CA GLU A 77 -14.34 4.85 20.78
C GLU A 77 -13.17 3.91 20.44
N GLY A 78 -11.98 4.47 20.19
CA GLY A 78 -10.77 3.69 19.96
C GLY A 78 -10.57 3.34 18.49
N ALA A 79 -10.06 2.14 18.23
CA ALA A 79 -9.76 1.69 16.89
C ALA A 79 -10.08 0.21 16.71
N LEU A 80 -10.51 -0.14 15.51
CA LEU A 80 -10.60 -1.51 15.05
C LEU A 80 -9.34 -1.84 14.29
N THR A 81 -8.73 -2.98 14.58
CA THR A 81 -7.50 -3.40 13.91
C THR A 81 -7.65 -4.79 13.33
N MET A 82 -7.04 -4.98 12.17
CA MET A 82 -6.85 -6.28 11.54
C MET A 82 -5.36 -6.45 11.26
N TRP A 83 -4.87 -7.65 11.49
CA TRP A 83 -3.50 -8.01 11.19
C TRP A 83 -3.48 -9.41 10.60
N ALA A 84 -2.94 -9.54 9.40
CA ALA A 84 -2.91 -10.80 8.69
C ALA A 84 -1.58 -10.97 7.95
N TYR A 85 -1.25 -12.21 7.69
CA TYR A 85 -0.08 -12.58 6.90
C TYR A 85 -0.54 -13.38 5.69
N HIS A 86 0.12 -13.15 4.57
CA HIS A 86 -0.27 -13.75 3.33
C HIS A 86 0.95 -14.00 2.44
N ARG A 87 0.98 -15.17 1.79
CA ARG A 87 2.03 -15.48 0.83
C ARG A 87 1.49 -15.31 -0.59
N THR A 88 2.21 -14.54 -1.40
CA THR A 88 1.87 -14.35 -2.81
C THR A 88 2.75 -15.20 -3.71
N ASP A 89 2.18 -15.59 -4.83
CA ASP A 89 2.94 -16.19 -5.92
C ASP A 89 3.79 -15.08 -6.59
N PRO A 90 5.12 -15.21 -6.62
CA PRO A 90 5.98 -14.20 -7.27
C PRO A 90 5.63 -13.95 -8.73
N ALA A 91 5.10 -14.94 -9.43
CA ALA A 91 4.68 -14.79 -10.83
C ALA A 91 3.47 -13.84 -10.99
N ARG A 92 2.77 -13.54 -9.91
CA ARG A 92 1.60 -12.65 -9.92
C ARG A 92 1.92 -11.21 -9.56
N ARG A 93 3.16 -10.91 -9.27
CA ARG A 93 3.57 -9.52 -8.98
C ARG A 93 3.57 -8.68 -10.27
N PRO A 94 3.29 -7.41 -10.19
CA PRO A 94 2.94 -6.62 -9.00
C PRO A 94 1.52 -6.81 -8.49
N HIS A 95 0.69 -7.52 -9.23
CA HIS A 95 -0.69 -7.76 -8.84
C HIS A 95 -0.79 -8.92 -7.84
N GLY A 96 -1.71 -8.83 -6.90
CA GLY A 96 -1.94 -9.85 -5.90
C GLY A 96 -1.01 -9.77 -4.70
N ALA A 97 -0.45 -8.61 -4.44
CA ALA A 97 0.30 -8.36 -3.21
C ALA A 97 -0.67 -8.27 -2.04
N GLY A 98 -0.60 -9.22 -1.10
CA GLY A 98 -1.46 -9.27 0.06
C GLY A 98 -2.95 -9.47 -0.25
N ASN A 99 -3.75 -9.51 0.81
CA ASN A 99 -5.20 -9.68 0.70
C ASN A 99 -5.93 -8.38 0.32
N LEU A 100 -5.31 -7.24 0.59
CA LEU A 100 -5.94 -5.94 0.40
C LEU A 100 -5.70 -5.35 -1.00
N SER A 101 -4.86 -5.96 -1.81
CA SER A 101 -4.49 -5.46 -3.13
C SER A 101 -5.04 -6.30 -4.29
N ARG A 102 -6.03 -7.11 -4.03
CA ARG A 102 -6.65 -7.94 -5.07
C ARG A 102 -7.58 -7.15 -5.98
#